data_4614b0f1672cbcc2d288864c2d949c4d
#
_entry.id   4614b0f1672cbcc2d288864c2d949c4d
#
_cell.length_a   1.000
_cell.length_b   1.000
_cell.length_c   1.000
_cell.angle_alpha   90.00
_cell.angle_beta   90.00
_cell.angle_gamma   90.00
#
_symmetry.space_group_name_H-M   'P 1'
#
loop_
_entity.id
_entity.type
_entity.pdbx_description
1 polymer ?
#
loop_
_entity_poly.entity_id
_entity_poly.type
_entity_poly.pdbx_seq_one_letter_code
_entity_poly.pdbx_strand_id
1 'polypeptide(L)'
;MAEIPVKPEDVTKDWLQKTLEISLKSDIEVLDLIPVETEGYLSKACKATIKINDGSTEKIFLKITLPGDDPFTAFINKYNVDTIEVKAYAETIPKLIEFERNHRNGESRLEEIMPKFYAGGADKVTSGFFLITEDLSENYTMV
;
A
#
# COMPACT_ATOMS: atom_id res chain seq x y z
N MET A 1 14.49 -2.07 8.06
CA MET A 1 13.24 -2.80 7.79
C MET A 1 12.06 -2.06 8.41
N ALA A 2 11.03 -1.81 7.63
CA ALA A 2 9.87 -1.07 8.13
C ALA A 2 9.08 -1.90 9.15
N GLU A 3 8.67 -1.28 10.24
CA GLU A 3 7.83 -1.93 11.23
C GLU A 3 6.39 -2.04 10.71
N ILE A 4 5.75 -3.16 11.00
CA ILE A 4 4.34 -3.36 10.64
C ILE A 4 3.48 -2.89 11.82
N PRO A 5 2.54 -1.95 11.60
CA PRO A 5 1.71 -1.44 12.68
C PRO A 5 0.88 -2.54 13.36
N VAL A 6 0.77 -2.49 14.67
CA VAL A 6 -0.03 -3.45 15.45
C VAL A 6 -1.22 -2.78 16.16
N LYS A 7 -1.24 -1.46 16.22
CA LYS A 7 -2.32 -0.67 16.83
C LYS A 7 -2.47 0.65 16.08
N PRO A 8 -3.63 1.34 16.18
CA PRO A 8 -3.87 2.58 15.45
C PRO A 8 -2.83 3.67 15.72
N GLU A 9 -2.33 3.76 16.95
CA GLU A 9 -1.34 4.75 17.36
C GLU A 9 0.02 4.57 16.68
N ASP A 10 0.29 3.40 16.13
CA ASP A 10 1.54 3.13 15.41
C ASP A 10 1.53 3.75 13.99
N VAL A 11 0.35 4.10 13.49
CA VAL A 11 0.19 4.68 12.15
C VAL A 11 0.33 6.20 12.26
N THR A 12 1.55 6.68 12.14
CA THR A 12 1.90 8.09 12.26
C THR A 12 2.58 8.59 10.99
N LYS A 13 2.66 9.92 10.85
CA LYS A 13 3.44 10.52 9.76
C LYS A 13 4.89 10.06 9.79
N ASP A 14 5.47 9.96 10.97
CA ASP A 14 6.86 9.51 11.15
C ASP A 14 7.06 8.07 10.69
N TRP A 15 6.16 7.17 11.08
CA TRP A 15 6.19 5.79 10.61
C TRP A 15 6.07 5.70 9.09
N LEU A 16 5.12 6.44 8.51
CA LEU A 16 4.89 6.45 7.06
C LEU A 16 6.11 7.00 6.33
N GLN A 17 6.69 8.09 6.84
CA GLN A 17 7.88 8.69 6.26
C GLN A 17 9.05 7.72 6.24
N LYS A 18 9.34 7.09 7.37
CA LYS A 18 10.43 6.10 7.48
C LYS A 18 10.21 4.91 6.56
N THR A 19 8.98 4.41 6.50
CA THR A 19 8.62 3.28 5.65
C THR A 19 8.87 3.59 4.18
N LEU A 20 8.43 4.76 3.72
CA LEU A 20 8.62 5.20 2.33
C LEU A 20 10.08 5.50 2.02
N GLU A 21 10.83 6.09 2.94
CA GLU A 21 12.25 6.36 2.75
C GLU A 21 13.04 5.07 2.55
N ILE A 22 12.73 4.03 3.32
CA ILE A 22 13.36 2.71 3.17
C ILE A 22 13.01 2.11 1.81
N SER A 23 11.76 2.15 1.43
CA SER A 23 11.28 1.53 0.18
C SER A 23 11.77 2.26 -1.07
N LEU A 24 11.71 3.59 -1.06
CA LEU A 24 12.07 4.41 -2.22
C LEU A 24 13.53 4.82 -2.25
N LYS A 25 14.26 4.61 -1.16
CA LYS A 25 15.67 5.00 -1.01
C LYS A 25 15.89 6.48 -1.32
N SER A 26 14.98 7.32 -0.84
CA SER A 26 14.94 8.74 -1.11
C SER A 26 14.37 9.46 0.11
N ASP A 27 14.73 10.73 0.29
CA ASP A 27 14.16 11.55 1.35
C ASP A 27 12.69 11.85 1.04
N ILE A 28 11.83 11.61 2.02
CA ILE A 28 10.38 11.77 1.90
C ILE A 28 9.89 12.64 3.05
N GLU A 29 9.02 13.60 2.74
CA GLU A 29 8.28 14.38 3.73
C GLU A 29 6.80 14.05 3.62
N VAL A 30 6.18 13.60 4.70
CA VAL A 30 4.74 13.37 4.76
C VAL A 30 4.07 14.69 5.15
N LEU A 31 3.35 15.28 4.20
CA LEU A 31 2.70 16.57 4.39
C LEU A 31 1.40 16.44 5.18
N ASP A 32 0.63 15.39 4.89
CA ASP A 32 -0.60 15.08 5.64
C ASP A 32 -0.82 13.57 5.70
N LEU A 33 -1.67 13.16 6.63
CA LEU A 33 -2.11 11.77 6.78
C LEU A 33 -3.54 11.83 7.30
N ILE A 34 -4.50 11.48 6.45
CA ILE A 34 -5.92 11.64 6.73
C ILE A 34 -6.60 10.27 6.71
N PRO A 35 -7.23 9.85 7.83
CA PRO A 35 -8.03 8.62 7.84
C PRO A 35 -9.20 8.72 6.87
N VAL A 36 -9.48 7.64 6.17
CA VAL A 36 -10.64 7.51 5.30
C VAL A 36 -11.63 6.58 5.98
N GLU A 37 -12.86 7.06 6.17
CA GLU A 37 -13.92 6.20 6.67
C GLU A 37 -14.28 5.19 5.58
N THR A 38 -14.10 3.92 5.88
CA THR A 38 -14.49 2.83 4.99
C THR A 38 -15.56 2.00 5.66
N GLU A 39 -16.58 1.63 4.90
CA GLU A 39 -17.60 0.69 5.37
C GLU A 39 -17.10 -0.76 5.36
N GLY A 40 -15.87 -0.97 4.88
CA GLY A 40 -15.26 -2.29 4.85
C GLY A 40 -14.77 -2.75 6.22
N TYR A 41 -15.11 -3.97 6.58
CA TYR A 41 -14.76 -4.55 7.88
C TYR A 41 -13.32 -5.10 7.93
N LEU A 42 -12.64 -5.25 6.80
CA LEU A 42 -11.37 -5.97 6.72
C LEU A 42 -10.14 -5.09 6.93
N SER A 43 -10.22 -3.81 6.64
CA SER A 43 -9.05 -2.94 6.77
C SER A 43 -9.43 -1.48 6.95
N LYS A 44 -8.55 -0.73 7.62
CA LYS A 44 -8.64 0.72 7.70
C LYS A 44 -7.85 1.32 6.56
N ALA A 45 -8.26 2.50 6.11
CA ALA A 45 -7.60 3.20 5.03
C ALA A 45 -7.26 4.63 5.44
N CYS A 46 -6.15 5.13 4.89
CA CYS A 46 -5.73 6.52 5.04
C CYS A 46 -5.29 7.06 3.68
N LYS A 47 -5.42 8.36 3.51
CA LYS A 47 -4.83 9.07 2.37
C LYS A 47 -3.72 9.97 2.88
N ALA A 48 -2.68 10.12 2.12
CA ALA A 48 -1.57 11.00 2.48
C ALA A 48 -1.03 11.71 1.26
N THR A 49 -0.47 12.90 1.48
CA THR A 49 0.29 13.62 0.48
C THR A 49 1.74 13.59 0.90
N ILE A 50 2.62 13.21 0.01
CA ILE A 50 4.05 13.14 0.26
C ILE A 50 4.81 14.05 -0.70
N LYS A 51 5.93 14.57 -0.22
CA LYS A 51 6.88 15.33 -1.02
C LYS A 51 8.16 14.52 -1.15
N ILE A 52 8.58 14.31 -2.38
CA ILE A 52 9.79 13.54 -2.67
C ILE A 52 10.98 14.50 -2.82
N ASN A 53 12.18 13.98 -2.64
CA ASN A 53 13.43 14.73 -2.66
C ASN A 53 13.59 15.70 -3.84
N ASP A 54 13.03 15.39 -5.00
CA ASP A 54 13.06 16.24 -6.20
C ASP A 54 12.09 17.43 -6.14
N GLY A 55 11.33 17.56 -5.06
CA GLY A 55 10.32 18.62 -4.87
C GLY A 55 8.94 18.27 -5.39
N SER A 56 8.77 17.14 -6.05
CA SER A 56 7.46 16.69 -6.52
C SER A 56 6.58 16.20 -5.36
N THR A 57 5.28 16.34 -5.52
CA THR A 57 4.30 15.83 -4.55
C THR A 57 3.50 14.71 -5.19
N GLU A 58 3.18 13.69 -4.39
CA GLU A 58 2.35 12.58 -4.83
C GLU A 58 1.30 12.27 -3.77
N LYS A 59 0.15 11.80 -4.22
CA LYS A 59 -0.92 11.35 -3.34
C LYS A 59 -0.90 9.84 -3.26
N ILE A 60 -0.94 9.33 -2.03
CA ILE A 60 -0.89 7.90 -1.77
C ILE A 60 -2.11 7.43 -1.00
N PHE A 61 -2.40 6.16 -1.16
CA PHE A 61 -3.45 5.45 -0.43
C PHE A 61 -2.79 4.37 0.43
N LEU A 62 -3.13 4.35 1.71
CA LEU A 62 -2.61 3.40 2.68
C LEU A 62 -3.74 2.52 3.17
N LYS A 63 -3.59 1.22 2.98
CA LYS A 63 -4.52 0.20 3.47
C LYS A 63 -3.85 -0.55 4.60
N ILE A 64 -4.52 -0.66 5.76
CA ILE A 64 -3.95 -1.27 6.96
C ILE A 64 -4.94 -2.25 7.57
N THR A 65 -4.45 -3.44 7.92
CA THR A 65 -5.16 -4.37 8.79
C THR A 65 -4.38 -4.50 10.08
N LEU A 66 -5.05 -4.22 11.19
CA LEU A 66 -4.44 -4.33 12.52
C LEU A 66 -4.77 -5.69 13.12
N PRO A 67 -3.89 -6.22 13.99
CA PRO A 67 -4.19 -7.45 14.73
C PRO A 67 -5.48 -7.32 15.56
N GLY A 68 -6.27 -8.38 15.63
CA GLY A 68 -7.49 -8.40 16.41
C GLY A 68 -7.99 -9.83 16.58
N ASP A 69 -8.93 -10.01 17.49
CA ASP A 69 -9.52 -11.32 17.81
C ASP A 69 -10.88 -11.53 17.13
N ASP A 70 -11.29 -10.63 16.23
CA ASP A 70 -12.57 -10.74 15.56
C ASP A 70 -12.56 -11.84 14.47
N PRO A 71 -13.76 -12.32 14.06
CA PRO A 71 -13.85 -13.36 13.03
C PRO A 71 -13.23 -12.99 11.69
N PHE A 72 -13.21 -11.71 11.31
CA PHE A 72 -12.62 -11.28 10.06
C PHE A 72 -11.09 -11.40 10.08
N THR A 73 -10.46 -11.03 11.20
CA THR A 73 -9.01 -11.21 11.37
C THR A 73 -8.64 -12.69 11.29
N ALA A 74 -9.43 -13.56 11.93
CA ALA A 74 -9.23 -14.99 11.85
C ALA A 74 -9.37 -15.52 10.41
N PHE A 75 -10.35 -15.01 9.65
CA PHE A 75 -10.53 -15.36 8.24
C PHE A 75 -9.32 -14.95 7.40
N ILE A 76 -8.85 -13.70 7.56
CA ILE A 76 -7.68 -13.19 6.83
C ILE A 76 -6.46 -14.07 7.11
N ASN A 77 -6.23 -14.44 8.37
CA ASN A 77 -5.12 -15.30 8.75
C ASN A 77 -5.21 -16.69 8.15
N LYS A 78 -6.38 -17.29 8.19
CA LYS A 78 -6.60 -18.64 7.69
C LYS A 78 -6.32 -18.75 6.19
N TYR A 79 -6.71 -17.75 5.42
CA TYR A 79 -6.59 -17.78 3.96
C TYR A 79 -5.43 -16.94 3.41
N ASN A 80 -4.64 -16.32 4.28
CA ASN A 80 -3.49 -15.48 3.89
C ASN A 80 -3.86 -14.38 2.88
N VAL A 81 -5.04 -13.78 3.02
CA VAL A 81 -5.56 -12.80 2.06
C VAL A 81 -4.63 -11.59 1.93
N ASP A 82 -4.14 -11.08 3.05
CA ASP A 82 -3.21 -9.94 3.09
C ASP A 82 -1.85 -10.28 2.46
N THR A 83 -1.32 -11.47 2.75
CA THR A 83 -0.06 -11.92 2.17
C THR A 83 -0.18 -12.06 0.65
N ILE A 84 -1.30 -12.59 0.16
CA ILE A 84 -1.58 -12.72 -1.27
C ILE A 84 -1.64 -11.34 -1.93
N GLU A 85 -2.31 -10.38 -1.30
CA GLU A 85 -2.42 -9.03 -1.83
C GLU A 85 -1.05 -8.33 -1.93
N VAL A 86 -0.24 -8.36 -0.89
CA VAL A 86 1.12 -7.80 -0.91
C VAL A 86 1.96 -8.45 -2.00
N LYS A 87 1.92 -9.78 -2.08
CA LYS A 87 2.68 -10.52 -3.10
C LYS A 87 2.24 -10.15 -4.51
N ALA A 88 0.94 -9.94 -4.73
CA ALA A 88 0.43 -9.54 -6.03
C ALA A 88 1.05 -8.21 -6.48
N TYR A 89 1.06 -7.21 -5.61
CA TYR A 89 1.62 -5.90 -5.95
C TYR A 89 3.15 -5.89 -6.00
N ALA A 90 3.81 -6.61 -5.11
CA ALA A 90 5.27 -6.59 -5.02
C ALA A 90 5.97 -7.47 -6.07
N GLU A 91 5.34 -8.56 -6.46
CA GLU A 91 5.97 -9.58 -7.32
C GLU A 91 5.18 -9.92 -8.58
N THR A 92 3.90 -10.25 -8.44
CA THR A 92 3.12 -10.80 -9.56
C THR A 92 2.82 -9.76 -10.63
N ILE A 93 2.32 -8.59 -10.24
CA ILE A 93 1.99 -7.51 -11.19
C ILE A 93 3.23 -7.00 -11.91
N PRO A 94 4.37 -6.73 -11.24
CA PRO A 94 5.59 -6.35 -11.95
C PRO A 94 6.07 -7.38 -12.98
N LYS A 95 5.95 -8.66 -12.68
CA LYS A 95 6.29 -9.73 -13.63
C LYS A 95 5.37 -9.74 -14.84
N LEU A 96 4.07 -9.51 -14.62
CA LEU A 96 3.10 -9.43 -15.72
C LEU A 96 3.34 -8.21 -16.60
N ILE A 97 3.71 -7.08 -16.01
CA ILE A 97 4.07 -5.86 -16.75
C ILE A 97 5.30 -6.13 -17.62
N GLU A 98 6.33 -6.74 -17.06
CA GLU A 98 7.55 -7.09 -17.80
C GLU A 98 7.24 -8.04 -18.95
N PHE A 99 6.43 -9.06 -18.70
CA PHE A 99 5.99 -9.99 -19.73
C PHE A 99 5.25 -9.26 -20.87
N GLU A 100 4.32 -8.38 -20.54
CA GLU A 100 3.56 -7.63 -21.54
C GLU A 100 4.48 -6.71 -22.35
N ARG A 101 5.41 -6.01 -21.71
CA ARG A 101 6.40 -5.16 -22.40
C ARG A 101 7.24 -5.94 -23.39
N ASN A 102 7.68 -7.14 -23.01
CA ASN A 102 8.50 -7.99 -23.89
C ASN A 102 7.73 -8.50 -25.11
N HIS A 103 6.41 -8.55 -25.04
CA HIS A 103 5.55 -9.04 -26.13
C HIS A 103 4.85 -7.91 -26.90
N ARG A 104 5.00 -6.63 -26.48
CA ARG A 104 4.30 -5.47 -27.06
C ARG A 104 5.23 -4.28 -27.29
N ASN A 105 6.45 -4.54 -27.70
CA ASN A 105 7.42 -3.50 -28.06
C ASN A 105 7.69 -2.46 -26.94
N GLY A 106 7.76 -2.90 -25.70
CA GLY A 106 8.07 -2.05 -24.56
C GLY A 106 6.86 -1.38 -23.92
N GLU A 107 5.64 -1.65 -24.40
CA GLU A 107 4.42 -1.07 -23.86
C GLU A 107 3.71 -2.02 -22.91
N SER A 108 3.08 -1.48 -21.88
CA SER A 108 2.24 -2.24 -20.96
C SER A 108 0.96 -1.49 -20.67
N ARG A 109 -0.18 -2.10 -21.01
CA ARG A 109 -1.51 -1.58 -20.63
C ARG A 109 -1.78 -1.82 -19.15
N LEU A 110 -1.27 -2.91 -18.60
CA LEU A 110 -1.43 -3.22 -17.18
C LEU A 110 -0.81 -2.13 -16.34
N GLU A 111 0.41 -1.68 -16.69
CA GLU A 111 1.10 -0.60 -15.97
C GLU A 111 0.29 0.70 -15.99
N GLU A 112 -0.41 1.00 -17.10
CA GLU A 112 -1.23 2.21 -17.23
C GLU A 112 -2.46 2.21 -16.32
N ILE A 113 -3.02 1.03 -16.01
CA ILE A 113 -4.26 0.93 -15.24
C ILE A 113 -4.04 0.57 -13.77
N MET A 114 -2.89 0.03 -13.41
CA MET A 114 -2.60 -0.35 -12.03
C MET A 114 -2.01 0.82 -11.25
N PRO A 115 -2.42 1.00 -9.98
CA PRO A 115 -1.78 2.00 -9.15
C PRO A 115 -0.32 1.63 -8.91
N LYS A 116 0.54 2.64 -8.84
CA LYS A 116 1.94 2.45 -8.51
C LYS A 116 2.04 1.88 -7.08
N PHE A 117 2.85 0.86 -6.90
CA PHE A 117 3.13 0.27 -5.60
C PHE A 117 4.34 0.96 -4.96
N TYR A 118 4.21 1.37 -3.71
CA TYR A 118 5.30 2.01 -2.96
C TYR A 118 5.91 1.08 -1.92
N ALA A 119 5.09 0.44 -1.10
CA ALA A 119 5.55 -0.45 -0.06
C ALA A 119 4.42 -1.33 0.45
N GLY A 120 4.77 -2.44 1.06
CA GLY A 120 3.79 -3.31 1.71
C GLY A 120 4.48 -4.31 2.61
N GLY A 121 3.75 -4.82 3.58
CA GLY A 121 4.24 -5.83 4.49
C GLY A 121 3.11 -6.54 5.20
N ALA A 122 3.36 -7.80 5.55
CA ALA A 122 2.43 -8.62 6.30
C ALA A 122 3.20 -9.44 7.33
N ASP A 123 2.64 -9.54 8.53
CA ASP A 123 3.21 -10.32 9.63
C ASP A 123 2.23 -11.43 9.99
N LYS A 124 2.64 -12.67 9.78
CA LYS A 124 1.83 -13.86 10.08
C LYS A 124 1.63 -14.08 11.59
N VAL A 125 2.54 -13.58 12.42
CA VAL A 125 2.46 -13.75 13.87
C VAL A 125 1.45 -12.79 14.48
N THR A 126 1.52 -11.50 14.12
CA THR A 126 0.63 -10.47 14.66
C THR A 126 -0.63 -10.27 13.83
N SER A 127 -0.67 -10.77 12.59
CA SER A 127 -1.73 -10.51 11.61
C SER A 127 -1.76 -9.07 11.11
N GLY A 128 -0.72 -8.31 11.40
CA GLY A 128 -0.57 -6.95 10.90
C GLY A 128 -0.27 -6.92 9.40
N PHE A 129 -0.77 -5.89 8.73
CA PHE A 129 -0.62 -5.74 7.28
C PHE A 129 -0.67 -4.27 6.92
N PHE A 130 0.14 -3.85 5.96
CA PHE A 130 -0.03 -2.57 5.30
C PHE A 130 0.28 -2.66 3.80
N LEU A 131 -0.37 -1.81 3.03
CA LEU A 131 -0.15 -1.68 1.60
C LEU A 131 -0.23 -0.21 1.23
N ILE A 132 0.82 0.32 0.61
CA ILE A 132 0.89 1.72 0.18
C ILE A 132 0.95 1.75 -1.34
N THR A 133 -0.04 2.39 -1.96
CA THR A 133 -0.13 2.54 -3.40
C THR A 133 -0.41 3.99 -3.77
N GLU A 134 -0.32 4.29 -5.05
CA GLU A 134 -0.78 5.55 -5.61
C GLU A 134 -2.27 5.73 -5.36
N ASP A 135 -2.69 6.95 -5.02
CA ASP A 135 -4.12 7.27 -4.88
C ASP A 135 -4.67 7.68 -6.25
N LEU A 136 -5.49 6.81 -6.83
CA LEU A 136 -6.10 7.04 -8.14
C LEU A 136 -7.47 7.74 -8.05
N SER A 137 -7.95 8.04 -6.84
CA SER A 137 -9.31 8.56 -6.65
C SER A 137 -9.56 9.92 -7.33
N GLU A 138 -8.51 10.71 -7.58
CA GLU A 138 -8.64 12.00 -8.28
C GLU A 138 -8.65 11.86 -9.79
N ASN A 139 -8.09 10.78 -10.32
CA ASN A 139 -7.94 10.56 -11.75
C ASN A 139 -9.07 9.72 -12.36
N TYR A 140 -9.84 9.05 -11.52
CA TYR A 140 -10.91 8.16 -11.95
C TYR A 140 -12.19 8.45 -11.18
N THR A 141 -13.27 8.69 -11.90
CA THR A 141 -14.58 8.83 -11.29
C THR A 141 -15.16 7.43 -11.09
N MET A 142 -15.39 7.08 -9.83
CA MET A 142 -16.11 5.86 -9.50
C MET A 142 -17.59 6.09 -9.70
N VAL A 143 -18.15 5.38 -10.62
CA VAL A 143 -19.58 5.41 -10.88
C VAL A 143 -20.26 4.29 -10.12
#